data_940f97aaf2a3d3de83dcd6071f75188b
#
_entry.id   940f97aaf2a3d3de83dcd6071f75188b
#
_cell.length_a   1.000
_cell.length_b   1.000
_cell.length_c   1.000
_cell.angle_alpha   90.00
_cell.angle_beta   90.00
_cell.angle_gamma   90.00
#
_symmetry.space_group_name_H-M   'P 1'
#
loop_
_entity.id
_entity.type
_entity.pdbx_description
1 polymer ?
#
loop_
_entity_poly.entity_id
_entity_poly.type
_entity_poly.pdbx_seq_one_letter_code
_entity_poly.pdbx_strand_id
1 'polypeptide(L)'
;AIETEFESLCTEKQYNPNALEARYALVNDQNDKTKIKVIHVSENKMKINQVIQNFDGKKLQSITPIALTIPNIAQTNEKENVLIVNIEDITNITTLVGSKIYDVQKLDVGAQQILDEINSKENSYLKAYEICKNTTIYTMEGQGLQQQENGYLNYIVPNLFTIASQVKDIIGAS
;
A
#
# COMPACT_ATOMS: atom_id res chain seq x y z
N ALA A 1 -12.41 13.66 -20.08
CA ALA A 1 -12.26 12.21 -19.83
C ALA A 1 -11.75 11.96 -18.40
N ILE A 2 -10.49 12.33 -18.05
CA ILE A 2 -9.92 12.06 -16.72
C ILE A 2 -10.71 12.72 -15.58
N GLU A 3 -11.12 13.99 -15.75
CA GLU A 3 -11.95 14.70 -14.77
C GLU A 3 -13.31 14.02 -14.58
N THR A 4 -13.93 13.59 -15.66
CA THR A 4 -15.24 12.91 -15.64
C THR A 4 -15.13 11.55 -14.91
N GLU A 5 -14.06 10.81 -15.13
CA GLU A 5 -13.80 9.55 -14.42
C GLU A 5 -13.53 9.78 -12.93
N PHE A 6 -12.80 10.85 -12.59
CA PHE A 6 -12.57 11.24 -11.20
C PHE A 6 -13.88 11.61 -10.49
N GLU A 7 -14.74 12.39 -11.12
CA GLU A 7 -16.06 12.74 -10.57
C GLU A 7 -16.93 11.50 -10.38
N SER A 8 -16.90 10.57 -11.34
CA SER A 8 -17.59 9.28 -11.24
C SER A 8 -17.09 8.46 -10.06
N LEU A 9 -15.76 8.37 -9.89
CA LEU A 9 -15.13 7.67 -8.76
C LEU A 9 -15.51 8.34 -7.43
N CYS A 10 -15.50 9.67 -7.37
CA CYS A 10 -15.91 10.40 -6.17
C CYS A 10 -17.37 10.10 -5.81
N THR A 11 -18.25 10.03 -6.81
CA THR A 11 -19.66 9.68 -6.62
C THR A 11 -19.82 8.26 -6.09
N GLU A 12 -19.14 7.30 -6.70
CA GLU A 12 -19.15 5.90 -6.28
C GLU A 12 -18.66 5.71 -4.83
N LYS A 13 -17.56 6.40 -4.48
CA LYS A 13 -16.94 6.33 -3.14
C LYS A 13 -17.56 7.30 -2.13
N GLN A 14 -18.57 8.08 -2.51
CA GLN A 14 -19.21 9.12 -1.68
C GLN A 14 -18.22 10.18 -1.17
N TYR A 15 -17.21 10.51 -1.97
CA TYR A 15 -16.25 11.56 -1.67
C TYR A 15 -16.74 12.90 -2.20
N ASN A 16 -16.44 13.99 -1.46
CA ASN A 16 -16.63 15.33 -1.96
C ASN A 16 -15.41 15.74 -2.81
N PRO A 17 -15.54 15.86 -4.15
CA PRO A 17 -14.41 16.20 -5.02
C PRO A 17 -13.76 17.53 -4.66
N ASN A 18 -14.53 18.51 -4.15
CA ASN A 18 -14.00 19.81 -3.76
C ASN A 18 -13.11 19.76 -2.50
N ALA A 19 -13.25 18.72 -1.67
CA ALA A 19 -12.44 18.52 -0.49
C ALA A 19 -11.12 17.78 -0.80
N LEU A 20 -10.95 17.31 -2.03
CA LEU A 20 -9.78 16.55 -2.45
C LEU A 20 -8.82 17.45 -3.26
N GLU A 21 -7.54 17.24 -3.04
CA GLU A 21 -6.47 17.61 -3.96
C GLU A 21 -6.16 16.39 -4.80
N ALA A 22 -6.18 16.54 -6.11
CA ALA A 22 -5.99 15.43 -7.04
C ALA A 22 -4.88 15.75 -8.04
N ARG A 23 -4.07 14.75 -8.37
CA ARG A 23 -3.03 14.80 -9.40
C ARG A 23 -3.05 13.48 -10.17
N TYR A 24 -2.59 13.52 -11.38
CA TYR A 24 -2.45 12.32 -12.22
C TYR A 24 -1.15 12.33 -13.00
N ALA A 25 -0.67 11.14 -13.32
CA ALA A 25 0.45 10.92 -14.23
C ALA A 25 0.03 9.91 -15.30
N LEU A 26 0.45 10.16 -16.53
CA LEU A 26 0.23 9.23 -17.64
C LEU A 26 1.21 8.06 -17.52
N VAL A 27 0.69 6.86 -17.62
CA VAL A 27 1.47 5.64 -17.74
C VAL A 27 1.62 5.31 -19.22
N ASN A 28 2.84 5.23 -19.71
CA ASN A 28 3.13 4.88 -21.08
C ASN A 28 2.98 3.35 -21.24
N ASP A 29 1.76 2.88 -21.52
CA ASP A 29 1.53 1.48 -21.84
C ASP A 29 1.93 1.23 -23.30
N GLN A 30 2.99 0.46 -23.48
CA GLN A 30 3.47 0.11 -24.84
C GLN A 30 2.60 -0.97 -25.50
N ASN A 31 1.77 -1.67 -24.72
CA ASN A 31 1.01 -2.85 -25.18
C ASN A 31 -0.37 -2.49 -25.74
N ASP A 32 -0.96 -1.38 -25.30
CA ASP A 32 -2.27 -0.93 -25.79
C ASP A 32 -2.25 0.57 -26.15
N LYS A 33 -2.10 0.85 -27.45
CA LYS A 33 -2.13 2.22 -27.99
C LYS A 33 -3.52 2.83 -28.05
N THR A 34 -4.57 2.05 -27.76
CA THR A 34 -5.97 2.50 -27.85
C THR A 34 -6.48 3.03 -26.51
N LYS A 35 -5.81 2.72 -25.41
CA LYS A 35 -6.16 3.15 -24.07
C LYS A 35 -5.06 4.01 -23.45
N ILE A 36 -5.47 5.00 -22.70
CA ILE A 36 -4.57 5.81 -21.89
C ILE A 36 -4.68 5.31 -20.46
N LYS A 37 -3.59 4.75 -19.93
CA LYS A 37 -3.51 4.37 -18.52
C LYS A 37 -3.02 5.57 -17.71
N VAL A 38 -3.66 5.81 -16.58
CA VAL A 38 -3.38 6.96 -15.71
C VAL A 38 -3.22 6.47 -14.27
N ILE A 39 -2.18 6.93 -13.60
CA ILE A 39 -2.10 6.83 -12.14
C ILE A 39 -2.72 8.11 -11.59
N HIS A 40 -3.78 7.94 -10.84
CA HIS A 40 -4.46 9.04 -10.17
C HIS A 40 -4.18 8.99 -8.67
N VAL A 41 -3.82 10.13 -8.10
CA VAL A 41 -3.56 10.29 -6.68
C VAL A 41 -4.46 11.39 -6.15
N SER A 42 -5.19 11.11 -5.10
CA SER A 42 -5.98 12.12 -4.40
C SER A 42 -5.85 11.99 -2.89
N GLU A 43 -5.87 13.11 -2.19
CA GLU A 43 -5.89 13.16 -0.73
C GLU A 43 -6.73 14.36 -0.27
N ASN A 44 -7.26 14.26 0.94
CA ASN A 44 -8.04 15.32 1.57
C ASN A 44 -7.16 16.56 1.79
N LYS A 45 -7.63 17.72 1.32
CA LYS A 45 -6.94 19.02 1.46
C LYS A 45 -6.61 19.36 2.91
N MET A 46 -7.48 18.98 3.85
CA MET A 46 -7.23 19.21 5.28
C MET A 46 -6.01 18.40 5.77
N LYS A 47 -5.88 17.13 5.38
CA LYS A 47 -4.71 16.32 5.74
C LYS A 47 -3.44 16.86 5.13
N ILE A 48 -3.47 17.28 3.85
CA ILE A 48 -2.34 17.92 3.20
C ILE A 48 -1.92 19.18 3.96
N ASN A 49 -2.87 20.03 4.34
CA ASN A 49 -2.60 21.24 5.12
C ASN A 49 -2.01 20.93 6.51
N GLN A 50 -2.49 19.90 7.19
CA GLN A 50 -1.90 19.44 8.47
C GLN A 50 -0.44 19.03 8.31
N VAL A 51 -0.12 18.29 7.25
CA VAL A 51 1.28 17.93 6.93
C VAL A 51 2.10 19.19 6.70
N ILE A 52 1.61 20.14 5.88
CA ILE A 52 2.32 21.40 5.59
C ILE A 52 2.58 22.20 6.88
N GLN A 53 1.60 22.31 7.77
CA GLN A 53 1.73 23.02 9.04
C GLN A 53 2.83 22.43 9.96
N ASN A 54 3.04 21.11 9.92
CA ASN A 54 4.09 20.45 10.71
C ASN A 54 5.51 20.84 10.26
N PHE A 55 5.69 21.47 9.10
CA PHE A 55 7.00 21.89 8.61
C PHE A 55 7.38 23.31 9.01
N ASP A 56 6.54 24.00 9.78
CA ASP A 56 6.77 25.27 10.48
C ASP A 56 7.68 26.26 9.72
N GLY A 57 7.13 26.85 8.65
CA GLY A 57 7.84 27.86 7.85
C GLY A 57 8.97 27.34 6.95
N LYS A 58 9.27 26.06 6.95
CA LYS A 58 10.19 25.46 5.98
C LYS A 58 9.49 25.38 4.61
N LYS A 59 10.26 25.69 3.57
CA LYS A 59 9.76 25.58 2.20
C LYS A 59 9.59 24.10 1.82
N LEU A 60 8.35 23.64 1.80
CA LEU A 60 8.01 22.31 1.31
C LEU A 60 7.96 22.33 -0.22
N GLN A 61 8.73 21.48 -0.87
CA GLN A 61 8.83 21.43 -2.33
C GLN A 61 7.72 20.55 -2.94
N SER A 62 7.48 19.37 -2.34
CA SER A 62 6.44 18.45 -2.80
C SER A 62 5.98 17.53 -1.67
N ILE A 63 4.78 16.98 -1.83
CA ILE A 63 4.26 15.86 -1.04
C ILE A 63 3.95 14.75 -2.05
N THR A 64 4.55 13.59 -1.87
CA THR A 64 4.39 12.45 -2.79
C THR A 64 4.04 11.20 -2.00
N PRO A 65 3.05 10.41 -2.43
CA PRO A 65 2.74 9.14 -1.80
C PRO A 65 3.94 8.19 -1.79
N ILE A 66 4.10 7.45 -0.70
CA ILE A 66 5.23 6.53 -0.54
C ILE A 66 5.27 5.47 -1.65
N ALA A 67 4.12 4.97 -2.08
CA ALA A 67 4.01 4.00 -3.16
C ALA A 67 4.61 4.49 -4.50
N LEU A 68 4.71 5.81 -4.70
CA LEU A 68 5.33 6.42 -5.88
C LEU A 68 6.81 6.79 -5.66
N THR A 69 7.27 6.80 -4.42
CA THR A 69 8.67 7.16 -4.07
C THR A 69 9.55 5.94 -3.84
N ILE A 70 9.01 4.87 -3.26
CA ILE A 70 9.74 3.61 -3.01
C ILE A 70 10.41 3.06 -4.26
N PRO A 71 9.78 3.06 -5.46
CA PRO A 71 10.43 2.59 -6.68
C PRO A 71 11.76 3.29 -7.01
N ASN A 72 11.91 4.56 -6.60
CA ASN A 72 13.14 5.31 -6.83
C ASN A 72 14.33 4.82 -5.98
N ILE A 73 14.05 4.07 -4.91
CA ILE A 73 15.05 3.51 -4.01
C ILE A 73 15.40 2.07 -4.44
N ALA A 74 14.46 1.39 -5.11
CA ALA A 74 14.67 0.05 -5.61
C ALA A 74 15.63 0.09 -6.82
N GLN A 75 16.72 -0.66 -6.71
CA GLN A 75 17.62 -0.87 -7.85
C GLN A 75 16.95 -1.86 -8.82
N THR A 76 16.27 -1.34 -9.83
CA THR A 76 15.57 -2.16 -10.81
C THR A 76 16.26 -2.09 -12.17
N ASN A 77 16.21 -3.20 -12.91
CA ASN A 77 16.73 -3.29 -14.27
C ASN A 77 15.60 -2.99 -15.27
N GLU A 78 15.91 -2.23 -16.33
CA GLU A 78 14.93 -1.90 -17.38
C GLU A 78 14.34 -3.13 -18.11
N LYS A 79 14.97 -4.29 -17.98
CA LYS A 79 14.53 -5.54 -18.60
C LYS A 79 13.66 -6.41 -17.69
N GLU A 80 13.45 -5.98 -16.46
CA GLU A 80 12.74 -6.77 -15.43
C GLU A 80 11.40 -6.16 -15.09
N ASN A 81 10.43 -7.02 -14.85
CA ASN A 81 9.20 -6.65 -14.19
C ASN A 81 9.37 -6.89 -12.69
N VAL A 82 9.10 -5.88 -11.88
CA VAL A 82 9.32 -5.93 -10.44
C VAL A 82 8.03 -5.59 -9.71
N LEU A 83 7.71 -6.38 -8.70
CA LEU A 83 6.62 -6.13 -7.78
C LEU A 83 7.19 -5.69 -6.44
N ILE A 84 6.84 -4.49 -5.99
CA ILE A 84 7.25 -3.94 -4.70
C ILE A 84 6.05 -3.99 -3.76
N VAL A 85 6.17 -4.76 -2.69
CA VAL A 85 5.15 -4.87 -1.63
C VAL A 85 5.63 -4.09 -0.42
N ASN A 86 4.98 -2.98 -0.13
CA ASN A 86 5.26 -2.13 1.02
C ASN A 86 4.18 -2.32 2.08
N ILE A 87 4.54 -3.00 3.17
CA ILE A 87 3.63 -3.29 4.29
C ILE A 87 3.91 -2.28 5.41
N GLU A 88 3.01 -1.32 5.54
CA GLU A 88 2.97 -0.32 6.62
C GLU A 88 1.62 -0.39 7.33
N ASP A 89 1.05 0.74 7.76
CA ASP A 89 -0.30 0.80 8.31
C ASP A 89 -1.32 0.13 7.38
N ILE A 90 -1.13 0.34 6.10
CA ILE A 90 -1.78 -0.32 4.97
C ILE A 90 -0.72 -0.89 4.04
N THR A 91 -1.08 -1.84 3.20
CA THR A 91 -0.17 -2.40 2.21
C THR A 91 -0.34 -1.71 0.87
N ASN A 92 0.76 -1.27 0.29
CA ASN A 92 0.82 -0.76 -1.08
C ASN A 92 1.61 -1.74 -1.94
N ILE A 93 1.07 -2.07 -3.11
CA ILE A 93 1.72 -2.93 -4.09
C ILE A 93 1.97 -2.10 -5.35
N THR A 94 3.24 -1.93 -5.71
CA THR A 94 3.65 -1.16 -6.88
C THR A 94 4.26 -2.11 -7.90
N THR A 95 3.69 -2.16 -9.10
CA THR A 95 4.21 -2.93 -10.22
C THR A 95 5.06 -2.04 -11.10
N LEU A 96 6.29 -2.47 -11.37
CA LEU A 96 7.19 -1.82 -12.30
C LEU A 96 7.35 -2.68 -13.56
N VAL A 97 7.31 -2.04 -14.71
CA VAL A 97 7.62 -2.62 -16.01
C VAL A 97 8.73 -1.79 -16.64
N GLY A 98 9.89 -2.40 -16.90
CA GLY A 98 11.04 -1.68 -17.40
C GLY A 98 11.45 -0.49 -16.55
N SER A 99 11.50 -0.66 -15.22
CA SER A 99 11.83 0.39 -14.22
C SER A 99 10.84 1.55 -14.13
N LYS A 100 9.68 1.46 -14.81
CA LYS A 100 8.63 2.49 -14.75
C LYS A 100 7.42 1.96 -13.99
N ILE A 101 6.79 2.83 -13.22
CA ILE A 101 5.56 2.49 -12.50
C ILE A 101 4.47 2.18 -13.54
N TYR A 102 3.96 0.95 -13.50
CA TYR A 102 2.88 0.48 -14.35
C TYR A 102 1.54 0.49 -13.62
N ASP A 103 1.54 0.06 -12.35
CA ASP A 103 0.33 -0.01 -11.55
C ASP A 103 0.64 0.21 -10.06
N VAL A 104 -0.33 0.73 -9.32
CA VAL A 104 -0.26 0.89 -7.87
C VAL A 104 -1.60 0.44 -7.29
N GLN A 105 -1.55 -0.57 -6.45
CA GLN A 105 -2.70 -1.08 -5.73
C GLN A 105 -2.55 -0.83 -4.24
N LYS A 106 -3.65 -0.51 -3.57
CA LYS A 106 -3.73 -0.33 -2.14
C LYS A 106 -4.58 -1.45 -1.56
N LEU A 107 -4.06 -2.14 -0.56
CA LEU A 107 -4.80 -3.09 0.24
C LEU A 107 -5.13 -2.44 1.58
N ASP A 108 -6.38 -2.58 2.03
CA ASP A 108 -6.81 -2.06 3.34
C ASP A 108 -6.40 -3.01 4.49
N VAL A 109 -5.35 -3.78 4.28
CA VAL A 109 -4.71 -4.69 5.25
C VAL A 109 -3.25 -4.32 5.37
N GLY A 110 -2.76 -4.20 6.60
CA GLY A 110 -1.37 -3.87 6.88
C GLY A 110 -0.99 -4.13 8.33
N ALA A 111 0.15 -3.59 8.75
CA ALA A 111 0.66 -3.76 10.10
C ALA A 111 -0.27 -3.14 11.16
N GLN A 112 -0.96 -2.04 10.84
CA GLN A 112 -1.85 -1.38 11.79
C GLN A 112 -2.99 -2.30 12.24
N GLN A 113 -3.62 -3.03 11.31
CA GLN A 113 -4.69 -3.96 11.66
C GLN A 113 -4.22 -5.05 12.63
N ILE A 114 -3.02 -5.60 12.39
CA ILE A 114 -2.42 -6.60 13.28
C ILE A 114 -2.19 -6.01 14.68
N LEU A 115 -1.63 -4.80 14.72
CA LEU A 115 -1.38 -4.10 15.98
C LEU A 115 -2.67 -3.78 16.74
N ASP A 116 -3.73 -3.37 16.04
CA ASP A 116 -5.04 -3.07 16.63
C ASP A 116 -5.69 -4.33 17.24
N GLU A 117 -5.63 -5.45 16.53
CA GLU A 117 -6.15 -6.73 17.01
C GLU A 117 -5.42 -7.20 18.28
N ILE A 118 -4.09 -7.11 18.31
CA ILE A 118 -3.31 -7.48 19.52
C ILE A 118 -3.53 -6.46 20.62
N ASN A 119 -3.58 -5.15 20.32
CA ASN A 119 -3.82 -4.10 21.30
C ASN A 119 -5.21 -4.25 21.96
N SER A 120 -6.20 -4.74 21.23
CA SER A 120 -7.54 -4.99 21.82
C SER A 120 -7.51 -5.98 22.99
N LYS A 121 -6.47 -6.83 23.08
CA LYS A 121 -6.25 -7.77 24.18
C LYS A 121 -5.26 -7.25 25.22
N GLU A 122 -4.19 -6.64 24.76
CA GLU A 122 -3.08 -6.21 25.63
C GLU A 122 -3.29 -4.83 26.23
N ASN A 123 -4.25 -4.04 25.72
CA ASN A 123 -4.48 -2.64 26.07
C ASN A 123 -3.20 -1.77 26.02
N SER A 124 -2.27 -2.11 25.11
CA SER A 124 -0.99 -1.42 24.93
C SER A 124 -0.41 -1.65 23.55
N TYR A 125 -0.33 -0.60 22.74
CA TYR A 125 0.32 -0.65 21.43
C TYR A 125 1.82 -0.97 21.51
N LEU A 126 2.50 -0.53 22.58
CA LEU A 126 3.90 -0.88 22.78
C LEU A 126 4.08 -2.40 22.93
N LYS A 127 3.23 -3.02 23.77
CA LYS A 127 3.23 -4.49 23.88
C LYS A 127 2.85 -5.18 22.58
N ALA A 128 1.85 -4.68 21.86
CA ALA A 128 1.46 -5.23 20.57
C ALA A 128 2.64 -5.21 19.58
N TYR A 129 3.36 -4.10 19.51
CA TYR A 129 4.56 -3.97 18.69
C TYR A 129 5.66 -4.96 19.11
N GLU A 130 5.95 -5.08 20.42
CA GLU A 130 6.95 -6.01 20.94
C GLU A 130 6.58 -7.47 20.63
N ILE A 131 5.30 -7.83 20.74
CA ILE A 131 4.78 -9.16 20.36
C ILE A 131 5.02 -9.41 18.88
N CYS A 132 4.64 -8.48 17.99
CA CYS A 132 4.89 -8.62 16.56
C CYS A 132 6.37 -8.77 16.25
N LYS A 133 7.22 -7.95 16.86
CA LYS A 133 8.67 -7.96 16.66
C LYS A 133 9.32 -9.28 17.08
N ASN A 134 8.82 -9.90 18.15
CA ASN A 134 9.38 -11.11 18.73
C ASN A 134 8.68 -12.40 18.26
N THR A 135 7.61 -12.29 17.47
CA THR A 135 6.91 -13.44 16.92
C THR A 135 7.59 -13.91 15.65
N THR A 136 8.00 -15.16 15.63
CA THR A 136 8.57 -15.80 14.44
C THR A 136 7.56 -16.78 13.86
N ILE A 137 7.33 -16.68 12.55
CA ILE A 137 6.46 -17.60 11.81
C ILE A 137 7.35 -18.55 11.04
N TYR A 138 7.26 -19.84 11.35
CA TYR A 138 7.97 -20.89 10.60
C TYR A 138 6.98 -21.63 9.70
N THR A 139 7.31 -21.72 8.42
CA THR A 139 6.69 -22.66 7.51
C THR A 139 7.72 -23.72 7.16
N MET A 140 7.49 -24.97 7.57
CA MET A 140 8.29 -26.09 7.08
C MET A 140 7.50 -26.78 5.97
N GLU A 141 8.08 -26.92 4.79
CA GLU A 141 7.50 -27.74 3.73
C GLU A 141 7.30 -29.17 4.25
N GLY A 142 6.05 -29.65 4.24
CA GLY A 142 5.69 -31.02 4.61
C GLY A 142 5.44 -31.30 6.11
N GLN A 143 5.70 -30.37 6.99
CA GLN A 143 5.27 -30.43 8.38
C GLN A 143 4.34 -29.25 8.62
N GLY A 144 3.09 -29.53 9.04
CA GLY A 144 2.14 -28.47 9.37
C GLY A 144 2.77 -27.43 10.31
N LEU A 145 2.27 -26.23 10.29
CA LEU A 145 2.67 -25.14 11.20
C LEU A 145 2.89 -25.73 12.60
N GLN A 146 4.15 -25.92 13.01
CA GLN A 146 4.42 -26.18 14.41
C GLN A 146 4.05 -24.89 15.14
N GLN A 147 2.84 -24.88 15.69
CA GLN A 147 2.40 -23.86 16.62
C GLN A 147 3.37 -23.89 17.81
N GLN A 148 4.33 -22.98 17.85
CA GLN A 148 4.64 -22.43 19.15
C GLN A 148 3.32 -21.88 19.68
N GLU A 149 2.99 -22.19 20.94
CA GLU A 149 1.75 -21.75 21.62
C GLU A 149 1.74 -20.21 21.79
N ASN A 150 1.87 -19.50 20.71
CA ASN A 150 1.76 -18.05 20.67
C ASN A 150 0.33 -17.73 20.20
N GLY A 151 -0.59 -17.51 21.14
CA GLY A 151 -1.97 -17.20 20.87
C GLY A 151 -2.18 -15.98 19.97
N TYR A 152 -1.11 -15.22 19.69
CA TYR A 152 -1.14 -14.05 18.79
C TYR A 152 -0.96 -14.43 17.32
N LEU A 153 -0.49 -15.64 16.98
CA LEU A 153 -0.41 -16.10 15.59
C LEU A 153 -1.77 -16.08 14.90
N ASN A 154 -2.85 -16.29 15.64
CA ASN A 154 -4.21 -16.24 15.13
C ASN A 154 -4.61 -14.83 14.63
N TYR A 155 -3.90 -13.78 15.00
CA TYR A 155 -4.10 -12.40 14.55
C TYR A 155 -3.14 -12.03 13.44
N ILE A 156 -1.92 -12.53 13.48
CA ILE A 156 -0.86 -12.18 12.56
C ILE A 156 -1.01 -12.94 11.24
N VAL A 157 -1.18 -14.27 11.32
CA VAL A 157 -1.17 -15.15 10.16
C VAL A 157 -2.29 -14.86 9.15
N PRO A 158 -3.57 -14.66 9.54
CA PRO A 158 -4.64 -14.37 8.58
C PRO A 158 -4.40 -13.09 7.79
N ASN A 159 -3.90 -12.04 8.46
CA ASN A 159 -3.60 -10.76 7.81
C ASN A 159 -2.46 -10.89 6.79
N LEU A 160 -1.38 -11.58 7.17
CA LEU A 160 -0.27 -11.86 6.24
C LEU A 160 -0.71 -12.77 5.09
N PHE A 161 -1.57 -13.75 5.35
CA PHE A 161 -2.12 -14.62 4.31
C PHE A 161 -2.97 -13.83 3.30
N THR A 162 -3.76 -12.86 3.77
CA THR A 162 -4.54 -11.98 2.90
C THR A 162 -3.63 -11.19 1.97
N ILE A 163 -2.55 -10.58 2.51
CA ILE A 163 -1.55 -9.86 1.70
C ILE A 163 -0.89 -10.81 0.69
N ALA A 164 -0.44 -11.98 1.12
CA ALA A 164 0.21 -12.95 0.25
C ALA A 164 -0.71 -13.46 -0.87
N SER A 165 -2.00 -13.67 -0.58
CA SER A 165 -2.99 -14.09 -1.59
C SER A 165 -3.19 -13.00 -2.64
N GLN A 166 -3.33 -11.75 -2.25
CA GLN A 166 -3.46 -10.63 -3.18
C GLN A 166 -2.22 -10.45 -4.05
N VAL A 167 -1.03 -10.58 -3.47
CA VAL A 167 0.23 -10.57 -4.23
C VAL A 167 0.26 -11.69 -5.27
N LYS A 168 -0.16 -12.89 -4.87
CA LYS A 168 -0.24 -14.05 -5.79
C LYS A 168 -1.21 -13.80 -6.93
N ASP A 169 -2.38 -13.21 -6.65
CA ASP A 169 -3.39 -12.90 -7.66
C ASP A 169 -2.87 -11.88 -8.68
N ILE A 170 -2.12 -10.86 -8.22
CA ILE A 170 -1.48 -9.88 -9.09
C ILE A 170 -0.44 -10.54 -10.00
N ILE A 171 0.40 -11.43 -9.45
CA ILE A 171 1.40 -12.16 -10.23
C ILE A 171 0.73 -13.10 -11.24
N GLY A 172 -0.37 -13.74 -10.86
CA GLY A 172 -1.11 -14.65 -11.75
C GLY A 172 -1.91 -13.97 -12.86
N ALA A 173 -2.19 -12.67 -12.73
CA ALA A 173 -2.88 -11.86 -13.72
C ALA A 173 -1.92 -11.14 -14.70
N SER A 174 -0.61 -11.21 -14.46
CA SER A 174 0.47 -10.60 -15.25
C SER A 174 1.00 -11.57 -16.29
#